data_0c2ffd5548ec284aa1010b16097667b8
#
_entry.id   0c2ffd5548ec284aa1010b16097667b8
#
_cell.length_a   1.000
_cell.length_b   1.000
_cell.length_c   1.000
_cell.angle_alpha   90.00
_cell.angle_beta   90.00
_cell.angle_gamma   90.00
#
_symmetry.space_group_name_H-M   'P 1'
#
loop_
_entity.id
_entity.type
_entity.pdbx_description
1 polymer ?
#
loop_
_entity_poly.entity_id
_entity_poly.type
_entity_poly.pdbx_seq_one_letter_code
_entity_poly.pdbx_strand_id
1 'polypeptide(L)'
;GKGLFRKAPPEILQAALAGLEKKRKRQAQIDAWRTELLAGKIPPEWAPLLPQLLYAPDRNQIETQALEAAATERNTTPTRLLIDLGAVASTHDYHFGRFARELLPEETAPPHWDEALATAWSSLPQADALAFSIDDHTTTEIDDAFSVRRRADGGWRVGVHIAAPALSIADGTELDRWARKRLSTIYM
;
A
#
# COMPACT_ATOMS: atom_id res chain seq x y z
N GLY A 1 -31.90 1.98 49.14
CA GLY A 1 -31.39 1.07 50.18
C GLY A 1 -29.87 1.09 50.15
N LYS A 2 -29.21 1.35 51.28
CA LYS A 2 -27.76 1.24 51.43
C LYS A 2 -27.40 -0.25 51.28
N GLY A 3 -26.76 -0.62 50.15
CA GLY A 3 -26.33 -2.00 49.91
C GLY A 3 -25.32 -2.43 50.94
N LEU A 4 -25.58 -3.58 51.56
CA LEU A 4 -24.63 -4.26 52.43
C LEU A 4 -23.50 -4.82 51.60
N PHE A 5 -22.31 -4.26 51.73
CA PHE A 5 -21.11 -4.81 51.06
C PHE A 5 -20.68 -6.09 51.79
N ARG A 6 -20.58 -7.20 51.06
CA ARG A 6 -20.03 -8.45 51.58
C ARG A 6 -18.61 -8.61 51.05
N LYS A 7 -17.68 -9.05 51.89
CA LYS A 7 -16.31 -9.35 51.47
C LYS A 7 -16.31 -10.42 50.36
N ALA A 8 -15.68 -10.12 49.26
CA ALA A 8 -15.55 -11.10 48.16
C ALA A 8 -14.74 -12.33 48.61
N PRO A 9 -15.02 -13.52 48.05
CA PRO A 9 -14.16 -14.68 48.25
C PRO A 9 -12.70 -14.36 47.86
N PRO A 10 -11.71 -14.98 48.52
CA PRO A 10 -10.29 -14.68 48.29
C PRO A 10 -9.87 -14.80 46.81
N GLU A 11 -10.38 -15.79 46.10
CA GLU A 11 -10.10 -16.04 44.69
C GLU A 11 -10.59 -14.90 43.78
N ILE A 12 -11.81 -14.40 44.05
CA ILE A 12 -12.38 -13.26 43.31
C ILE A 12 -11.60 -11.99 43.61
N LEU A 13 -11.18 -11.80 44.83
CA LEU A 13 -10.36 -10.65 45.21
C LEU A 13 -8.99 -10.70 44.56
N GLN A 14 -8.33 -11.85 44.52
CA GLN A 14 -7.06 -12.03 43.83
C GLN A 14 -7.18 -11.78 42.33
N ALA A 15 -8.23 -12.31 41.68
CA ALA A 15 -8.48 -12.08 40.26
C ALA A 15 -8.73 -10.59 39.96
N ALA A 16 -9.48 -9.90 40.81
CA ALA A 16 -9.73 -8.47 40.69
C ALA A 16 -8.45 -7.64 40.87
N LEU A 17 -7.61 -7.97 41.85
CA LEU A 17 -6.33 -7.32 42.10
C LEU A 17 -5.37 -7.56 40.92
N ALA A 18 -5.27 -8.77 40.38
CA ALA A 18 -4.48 -9.08 39.18
C ALA A 18 -4.98 -8.31 37.97
N GLY A 19 -6.30 -8.17 37.78
CA GLY A 19 -6.90 -7.35 36.73
C GLY A 19 -6.57 -5.88 36.86
N LEU A 20 -6.59 -5.34 38.06
CA LEU A 20 -6.20 -3.95 38.35
C LEU A 20 -4.70 -3.72 38.06
N GLU A 21 -3.86 -4.64 38.49
CA GLU A 21 -2.41 -4.60 38.22
C GLU A 21 -2.11 -4.62 36.73
N LYS A 22 -2.78 -5.50 35.98
CA LYS A 22 -2.67 -5.56 34.51
C LYS A 22 -3.10 -4.25 33.87
N LYS A 23 -4.22 -3.68 34.32
CA LYS A 23 -4.72 -2.38 33.82
C LYS A 23 -3.74 -1.24 34.12
N ARG A 24 -3.16 -1.24 35.32
CA ARG A 24 -2.16 -0.23 35.71
C ARG A 24 -0.90 -0.33 34.87
N LYS A 25 -0.37 -1.55 34.63
CA LYS A 25 0.79 -1.76 33.76
C LYS A 25 0.51 -1.30 32.33
N ARG A 26 -0.67 -1.64 31.81
CA ARG A 26 -1.11 -1.19 30.47
C ARG A 26 -1.14 0.33 30.38
N GLN A 27 -1.72 1.00 31.36
CA GLN A 27 -1.78 2.47 31.35
C GLN A 27 -0.40 3.11 31.47
N ALA A 28 0.46 2.57 32.33
CA ALA A 28 1.84 3.05 32.46
C ALA A 28 2.62 2.94 31.14
N GLN A 29 2.41 1.86 30.37
CA GLN A 29 3.04 1.70 29.05
C GLN A 29 2.50 2.72 28.04
N ILE A 30 1.18 2.95 28.02
CA ILE A 30 0.56 3.98 27.16
C ILE A 30 1.16 5.36 27.46
N ASP A 31 1.27 5.70 28.76
CA ASP A 31 1.80 6.99 29.19
C ASP A 31 3.30 7.15 28.86
N ALA A 32 4.08 6.08 28.95
CA ALA A 32 5.49 6.07 28.56
C ALA A 32 5.64 6.35 27.05
N TRP A 33 4.94 5.61 26.20
CA TRP A 33 4.99 5.81 24.74
C TRP A 33 4.45 7.17 24.32
N ARG A 34 3.36 7.64 24.96
CA ARG A 34 2.87 9.00 24.74
C ARG A 34 3.97 10.04 25.00
N THR A 35 4.71 9.88 26.10
CA THR A 35 5.81 10.79 26.44
C THR A 35 6.93 10.75 25.41
N GLU A 36 7.31 9.57 24.91
CA GLU A 36 8.31 9.44 23.84
C GLU A 36 7.86 10.12 22.55
N LEU A 37 6.62 9.92 22.12
CA LEU A 37 6.05 10.56 20.94
C LEU A 37 6.02 12.09 21.08
N LEU A 38 5.69 12.60 22.26
CA LEU A 38 5.71 14.03 22.56
C LEU A 38 7.14 14.59 22.57
N ALA A 39 8.12 13.78 22.96
CA ALA A 39 9.55 14.12 22.86
C ALA A 39 10.13 14.03 21.44
N GLY A 40 9.30 13.70 20.43
CA GLY A 40 9.73 13.64 19.04
C GLY A 40 10.34 12.30 18.63
N LYS A 41 10.07 11.22 19.37
CA LYS A 41 10.64 9.88 19.12
C LYS A 41 9.54 8.87 18.90
N ILE A 42 9.68 8.04 17.86
CA ILE A 42 8.88 6.84 17.69
C ILE A 42 9.56 5.71 18.48
N PRO A 43 8.83 4.97 19.35
CA PRO A 43 9.42 3.83 20.05
C PRO A 43 10.02 2.83 19.04
N PRO A 44 11.26 2.35 19.22
CA PRO A 44 11.91 1.46 18.26
C PRO A 44 11.15 0.15 18.01
N GLU A 45 10.48 -0.36 19.02
CA GLU A 45 9.64 -1.56 18.95
C GLU A 45 8.41 -1.40 18.06
N TRP A 46 8.04 -0.17 17.69
CA TRP A 46 6.92 0.10 16.79
C TRP A 46 7.27 -0.07 15.31
N ALA A 47 8.55 -0.24 14.95
CA ALA A 47 8.97 -0.38 13.55
C ALA A 47 8.14 -1.41 12.75
N PRO A 48 7.87 -2.63 13.24
CA PRO A 48 7.02 -3.59 12.52
C PRO A 48 5.53 -3.23 12.55
N LEU A 49 5.10 -2.36 13.45
CA LEU A 49 3.71 -1.95 13.62
C LEU A 49 3.35 -0.67 12.85
N LEU A 50 4.34 0.07 12.36
CA LEU A 50 4.12 1.33 11.66
C LEU A 50 3.12 1.23 10.50
N PRO A 51 3.17 0.21 9.62
CA PRO A 51 2.18 0.08 8.57
C PRO A 51 0.76 -0.07 9.09
N GLN A 52 0.57 -0.79 10.20
CA GLN A 52 -0.73 -0.94 10.83
C GLN A 52 -1.20 0.37 11.46
N LEU A 53 -0.33 1.06 12.19
CA LEU A 53 -0.66 2.33 12.85
C LEU A 53 -0.98 3.44 11.84
N LEU A 54 -0.32 3.43 10.68
CA LEU A 54 -0.54 4.42 9.60
C LEU A 54 -1.82 4.17 8.80
N TYR A 55 -2.12 2.89 8.46
CA TYR A 55 -3.12 2.57 7.43
C TYR A 55 -4.35 1.83 7.96
N ALA A 56 -4.25 1.10 9.07
CA ALA A 56 -5.34 0.32 9.64
C ALA A 56 -5.24 0.22 11.19
N PRO A 57 -5.25 1.35 11.91
CA PRO A 57 -5.08 1.36 13.36
C PRO A 57 -6.23 0.63 14.06
N ASP A 58 -5.88 -0.28 14.99
CA ASP A 58 -6.84 -0.92 15.88
C ASP A 58 -6.87 -0.16 17.22
N ARG A 59 -8.01 0.45 17.53
CA ARG A 59 -8.22 1.23 18.76
C ARG A 59 -8.12 0.43 20.06
N ASN A 60 -8.18 -0.90 19.98
CA ASN A 60 -8.01 -1.76 21.16
C ASN A 60 -6.54 -1.95 21.52
N GLN A 61 -5.62 -1.69 20.61
CA GLN A 61 -4.19 -1.79 20.85
C GLN A 61 -3.67 -0.60 21.66
N ILE A 62 -2.73 -0.88 22.56
CA ILE A 62 -2.16 0.15 23.45
C ILE A 62 -1.29 1.14 22.69
N GLU A 63 -0.66 0.72 21.61
CA GLU A 63 0.11 1.55 20.69
C GLU A 63 -0.77 2.61 20.04
N THR A 64 -1.93 2.20 19.52
CA THR A 64 -2.92 3.13 18.93
C THR A 64 -3.43 4.11 19.99
N GLN A 65 -3.72 3.63 21.21
CA GLN A 65 -4.18 4.50 22.30
C GLN A 65 -3.11 5.52 22.72
N ALA A 66 -1.85 5.12 22.79
CA ALA A 66 -0.74 6.03 23.07
C ALA A 66 -0.57 7.08 21.97
N LEU A 67 -0.66 6.65 20.71
CA LEU A 67 -0.57 7.53 19.55
C LEU A 67 -1.73 8.53 19.49
N GLU A 68 -2.97 8.09 19.68
CA GLU A 68 -4.16 8.97 19.75
C GLU A 68 -4.05 9.99 20.89
N ALA A 69 -3.56 9.57 22.06
CA ALA A 69 -3.36 10.45 23.19
C ALA A 69 -2.29 11.53 22.91
N ALA A 70 -1.15 11.14 22.33
CA ALA A 70 -0.10 12.08 21.93
C ALA A 70 -0.57 13.05 20.84
N ALA A 71 -1.29 12.55 19.82
CA ALA A 71 -1.84 13.36 18.75
C ALA A 71 -2.86 14.39 19.27
N THR A 72 -3.72 13.99 20.19
CA THR A 72 -4.68 14.89 20.83
C THR A 72 -3.96 16.02 21.59
N GLU A 73 -2.93 15.70 22.36
CA GLU A 73 -2.15 16.68 23.11
C GLU A 73 -1.40 17.67 22.21
N ARG A 74 -0.94 17.21 21.03
CA ARG A 74 -0.33 18.06 20.00
C ARG A 74 -1.33 18.77 19.08
N ASN A 75 -2.62 18.57 19.29
CA ASN A 75 -3.69 19.11 18.45
C ASN A 75 -3.51 18.74 16.95
N THR A 76 -3.18 17.48 16.69
CA THR A 76 -2.96 16.93 15.36
C THR A 76 -3.67 15.57 15.19
N THR A 77 -3.57 14.97 14.01
CA THR A 77 -4.07 13.59 13.79
C THR A 77 -2.98 12.56 14.06
N PRO A 78 -3.33 11.31 14.47
CA PRO A 78 -2.35 10.24 14.66
C PRO A 78 -1.45 10.02 13.45
N THR A 79 -2.02 9.95 12.26
CA THR A 79 -1.26 9.81 11.01
C THR A 79 -0.31 10.97 10.77
N ARG A 80 -0.77 12.21 10.98
CA ARG A 80 0.07 13.39 10.79
C ARG A 80 1.23 13.41 11.78
N LEU A 81 0.96 13.05 13.05
CA LEU A 81 2.01 12.94 14.05
C LEU A 81 3.10 11.93 13.64
N LEU A 82 2.72 10.75 13.15
CA LEU A 82 3.68 9.76 12.68
C LEU A 82 4.50 10.26 11.48
N ILE A 83 3.88 10.95 10.53
CA ILE A 83 4.58 11.55 9.37
C ILE A 83 5.59 12.60 9.86
N ASP A 84 5.18 13.50 10.75
CA ASP A 84 6.04 14.55 11.30
C ASP A 84 7.21 13.97 12.12
N LEU A 85 7.04 12.79 12.69
CA LEU A 85 8.09 12.04 13.40
C LEU A 85 8.97 11.18 12.47
N GLY A 86 8.74 11.21 11.16
CA GLY A 86 9.56 10.51 10.18
C GLY A 86 9.21 9.03 9.98
N ALA A 87 7.98 8.59 10.33
CA ALA A 87 7.53 7.22 10.07
C ALA A 87 7.52 6.86 8.58
N VAL A 88 7.37 7.86 7.71
CA VAL A 88 7.50 7.78 6.25
C VAL A 88 8.31 8.97 5.75
N ALA A 89 9.05 8.79 4.65
CA ALA A 89 9.95 9.83 4.15
C ALA A 89 9.21 11.02 3.53
N SER A 90 8.02 10.79 2.96
CA SER A 90 7.23 11.85 2.30
C SER A 90 5.73 11.56 2.34
N THR A 91 4.94 12.59 2.02
CA THR A 91 3.49 12.44 1.80
C THR A 91 3.19 11.48 0.63
N HIS A 92 4.03 11.50 -0.40
CA HIS A 92 3.95 10.54 -1.50
C HIS A 92 4.09 9.10 -0.99
N ASP A 93 5.12 8.81 -0.18
CA ASP A 93 5.33 7.46 0.37
C ASP A 93 4.17 7.01 1.25
N TYR A 94 3.54 7.93 1.99
CA TYR A 94 2.34 7.62 2.74
C TYR A 94 1.19 7.18 1.82
N HIS A 95 0.89 7.93 0.76
CA HIS A 95 -0.19 7.59 -0.16
C HIS A 95 0.13 6.34 -0.97
N PHE A 96 1.37 6.18 -1.41
CA PHE A 96 1.84 4.98 -2.08
C PHE A 96 1.74 3.74 -1.18
N GLY A 97 2.20 3.82 0.06
CA GLY A 97 2.11 2.72 1.02
C GLY A 97 0.67 2.33 1.34
N ARG A 98 -0.25 3.29 1.43
CA ARG A 98 -1.68 3.03 1.58
C ARG A 98 -2.24 2.31 0.37
N PHE A 99 -1.98 2.82 -0.83
CA PHE A 99 -2.38 2.23 -2.10
C PHE A 99 -1.85 0.80 -2.26
N ALA A 100 -0.54 0.60 -2.02
CA ALA A 100 0.10 -0.70 -2.12
C ALA A 100 -0.53 -1.73 -1.16
N ARG A 101 -0.81 -1.33 0.08
CA ARG A 101 -1.46 -2.20 1.07
C ARG A 101 -2.89 -2.58 0.67
N GLU A 102 -3.63 -1.67 0.06
CA GLU A 102 -5.04 -1.88 -0.32
C GLU A 102 -5.17 -2.71 -1.61
N LEU A 103 -4.35 -2.40 -2.61
CA LEU A 103 -4.44 -2.97 -3.95
C LEU A 103 -3.36 -3.99 -4.28
N LEU A 104 -2.24 -3.98 -3.55
CA LEU A 104 -1.09 -4.86 -3.77
C LEU A 104 -0.68 -5.59 -2.47
N PRO A 105 -1.60 -6.28 -1.78
CA PRO A 105 -1.34 -6.76 -0.42
C PRO A 105 -0.26 -7.82 -0.31
N GLU A 106 0.01 -8.58 -1.37
CA GLU A 106 0.90 -9.73 -1.32
C GLU A 106 2.25 -9.51 -2.01
N GLU A 107 2.31 -8.64 -3.04
CA GLU A 107 3.53 -8.45 -3.84
C GLU A 107 3.55 -7.05 -4.46
N THR A 108 4.59 -6.29 -4.17
CA THR A 108 4.81 -4.97 -4.77
C THR A 108 5.69 -5.01 -6.02
N ALA A 109 6.49 -6.07 -6.19
CA ALA A 109 7.35 -6.25 -7.36
C ALA A 109 6.77 -7.29 -8.33
N PRO A 110 6.87 -7.06 -9.65
CA PRO A 110 6.53 -8.09 -10.62
C PRO A 110 7.50 -9.28 -10.51
N PRO A 111 7.04 -10.49 -10.86
CA PRO A 111 7.90 -11.65 -11.00
C PRO A 111 8.99 -11.40 -12.05
N HIS A 112 10.03 -12.26 -12.01
CA HIS A 112 11.12 -12.17 -12.98
C HIS A 112 10.62 -12.22 -14.43
N TRP A 113 11.10 -11.29 -15.24
CA TRP A 113 10.83 -11.23 -16.67
C TRP A 113 11.69 -12.24 -17.41
N ASP A 114 11.10 -13.06 -18.29
CA ASP A 114 11.85 -13.96 -19.15
C ASP A 114 12.38 -13.21 -20.37
N GLU A 115 13.69 -12.93 -20.37
CA GLU A 115 14.36 -12.24 -21.49
C GLU A 115 14.28 -13.02 -22.81
N ALA A 116 14.14 -14.35 -22.78
CA ALA A 116 13.98 -15.15 -23.99
C ALA A 116 12.66 -14.85 -24.70
N LEU A 117 11.59 -14.57 -23.94
CA LEU A 117 10.31 -14.12 -24.50
C LEU A 117 10.39 -12.69 -25.03
N ALA A 118 11.19 -11.82 -24.40
CA ALA A 118 11.39 -10.45 -24.88
C ALA A 118 12.07 -10.42 -26.28
N THR A 119 12.91 -11.39 -26.61
CA THR A 119 13.57 -11.49 -27.93
C THR A 119 12.67 -12.06 -29.02
N ALA A 120 11.58 -12.70 -28.70
CA ALA A 120 10.64 -13.28 -29.67
C ALA A 120 10.04 -12.22 -30.62
N TRP A 121 9.94 -10.97 -30.19
CA TRP A 121 9.45 -9.87 -31.03
C TRP A 121 10.35 -9.60 -32.22
N SER A 122 11.66 -9.80 -32.08
CA SER A 122 12.65 -9.56 -33.16
C SER A 122 12.43 -10.46 -34.35
N SER A 123 11.71 -11.58 -34.19
CA SER A 123 11.37 -12.53 -35.24
C SER A 123 10.04 -12.23 -35.94
N LEU A 124 9.27 -11.26 -35.44
CA LEU A 124 7.99 -10.90 -36.05
C LEU A 124 8.19 -10.16 -37.37
N PRO A 125 7.31 -10.38 -38.37
CA PRO A 125 7.35 -9.64 -39.60
C PRO A 125 7.15 -8.15 -39.37
N GLN A 126 8.01 -7.33 -39.92
CA GLN A 126 7.82 -5.88 -39.91
C GLN A 126 6.75 -5.47 -40.93
N ALA A 127 5.78 -4.70 -40.47
CA ALA A 127 4.78 -4.11 -41.34
C ALA A 127 5.39 -2.89 -42.09
N ASP A 128 5.12 -2.78 -43.40
CA ASP A 128 5.42 -1.58 -44.17
C ASP A 128 4.37 -0.50 -43.86
N ALA A 129 4.49 0.14 -42.69
CA ALA A 129 3.58 1.16 -42.21
C ALA A 129 4.34 2.25 -41.48
N LEU A 130 4.07 3.52 -41.86
CA LEU A 130 4.50 4.67 -41.07
C LEU A 130 3.43 4.88 -39.97
N ALA A 131 3.74 4.39 -38.78
CA ALA A 131 2.87 4.54 -37.62
C ALA A 131 3.25 5.81 -36.85
N PHE A 132 2.22 6.48 -36.27
CA PHE A 132 2.36 7.63 -35.39
C PHE A 132 1.37 7.49 -34.25
N SER A 133 1.75 7.91 -33.06
CA SER A 133 0.88 8.00 -31.90
C SER A 133 0.35 9.43 -31.72
N ILE A 134 -0.72 9.58 -30.95
CA ILE A 134 -1.31 10.88 -30.58
C ILE A 134 -1.38 10.90 -29.06
N ASP A 135 -0.27 11.29 -28.43
CA ASP A 135 -0.09 11.29 -26.99
C ASP A 135 0.24 12.70 -26.48
N ASP A 136 0.10 12.88 -25.17
CA ASP A 136 0.65 14.07 -24.53
C ASP A 136 2.19 14.00 -24.53
N HIS A 137 2.84 15.15 -24.55
CA HIS A 137 4.32 15.24 -24.54
C HIS A 137 4.96 14.65 -23.28
N THR A 138 4.19 14.40 -22.23
CA THR A 138 4.63 13.74 -20.98
C THR A 138 4.43 12.24 -20.98
N THR A 139 3.76 11.67 -21.99
CA THR A 139 3.51 10.23 -22.07
C THR A 139 4.82 9.48 -22.27
N THR A 140 5.10 8.52 -21.40
CA THR A 140 6.29 7.67 -21.43
C THR A 140 6.01 6.28 -22.01
N GLU A 141 4.75 5.82 -21.95
CA GLU A 141 4.30 4.52 -22.43
C GLU A 141 3.30 4.73 -23.56
N ILE A 142 3.68 4.31 -24.77
CA ILE A 142 2.84 4.42 -25.96
C ILE A 142 2.24 3.06 -26.26
N ASP A 143 0.94 2.91 -26.03
CA ASP A 143 0.22 1.65 -26.19
C ASP A 143 -0.50 1.52 -27.52
N ASP A 144 -0.81 2.64 -28.19
CA ASP A 144 -1.51 2.65 -29.46
C ASP A 144 -0.90 3.62 -30.46
N ALA A 145 -1.08 3.29 -31.73
CA ALA A 145 -0.64 4.13 -32.83
C ALA A 145 -1.53 3.95 -34.05
N PHE A 146 -1.47 4.90 -34.96
CA PHE A 146 -2.21 4.87 -36.22
C PHE A 146 -1.26 4.87 -37.39
N SER A 147 -1.69 4.31 -38.53
CA SER A 147 -1.06 4.54 -39.82
C SER A 147 -2.11 4.83 -40.87
N VAL A 148 -1.77 5.66 -41.84
CA VAL A 148 -2.67 6.02 -42.93
C VAL A 148 -1.94 5.89 -44.25
N ARG A 149 -2.49 5.13 -45.18
CA ARG A 149 -1.94 4.93 -46.53
C ARG A 149 -3.01 5.11 -47.60
N ARG A 150 -2.69 5.86 -48.65
CA ARG A 150 -3.57 5.97 -49.81
C ARG A 150 -3.55 4.68 -50.62
N ARG A 151 -4.70 4.21 -51.04
CA ARG A 151 -4.89 3.04 -51.91
C ARG A 151 -4.87 3.44 -53.38
N ALA A 152 -4.57 2.50 -54.30
CA ALA A 152 -4.58 2.73 -55.72
C ALA A 152 -5.98 3.07 -56.27
N ASP A 153 -7.03 2.61 -55.62
CA ASP A 153 -8.43 2.91 -55.95
C ASP A 153 -8.92 4.30 -55.48
N GLY A 154 -8.01 5.11 -54.93
CA GLY A 154 -8.31 6.46 -54.42
C GLY A 154 -8.80 6.46 -52.99
N GLY A 155 -9.07 5.31 -52.38
CA GLY A 155 -9.44 5.15 -50.97
C GLY A 155 -8.26 5.26 -50.00
N TRP A 156 -8.53 5.09 -48.72
CA TRP A 156 -7.54 5.11 -47.68
C TRP A 156 -7.54 3.78 -46.91
N ARG A 157 -6.33 3.32 -46.52
CA ARG A 157 -6.17 2.27 -45.52
C ARG A 157 -5.74 2.95 -44.23
N VAL A 158 -6.52 2.75 -43.19
CA VAL A 158 -6.17 3.16 -41.82
C VAL A 158 -5.76 1.92 -41.06
N GLY A 159 -4.58 1.94 -40.45
CA GLY A 159 -4.13 0.91 -39.51
C GLY A 159 -4.30 1.44 -38.08
N VAL A 160 -4.78 0.58 -37.19
CA VAL A 160 -4.75 0.79 -35.75
C VAL A 160 -3.78 -0.24 -35.19
N HIS A 161 -2.77 0.25 -34.52
CA HIS A 161 -1.70 -0.58 -33.96
C HIS A 161 -1.82 -0.53 -32.44
N ILE A 162 -1.85 -1.68 -31.80
CA ILE A 162 -1.99 -1.80 -30.34
C ILE A 162 -0.81 -2.58 -29.82
N ALA A 163 -0.19 -2.11 -28.75
CA ALA A 163 0.85 -2.83 -28.03
C ALA A 163 0.33 -4.21 -27.61
N ALA A 164 1.17 -5.22 -27.74
CA ALA A 164 0.80 -6.61 -27.47
C ALA A 164 1.69 -7.20 -26.36
N PRO A 165 1.60 -6.72 -25.12
CA PRO A 165 2.43 -7.19 -24.01
C PRO A 165 2.29 -8.69 -23.75
N ALA A 166 1.15 -9.28 -24.10
CA ALA A 166 0.91 -10.73 -24.00
C ALA A 166 1.86 -11.58 -24.83
N LEU A 167 2.53 -11.03 -25.86
CA LEU A 167 3.56 -11.76 -26.60
C LEU A 167 4.79 -12.09 -25.74
N SER A 168 4.99 -11.35 -24.65
CA SER A 168 6.09 -11.55 -23.71
C SER A 168 5.67 -12.30 -22.45
N ILE A 169 4.41 -12.72 -22.37
CA ILE A 169 3.85 -13.39 -21.19
C ILE A 169 3.28 -14.75 -21.63
N ALA A 170 4.02 -15.81 -21.36
CA ALA A 170 3.52 -17.16 -21.66
C ALA A 170 2.38 -17.55 -20.70
N ASP A 171 1.36 -18.20 -21.25
CA ASP A 171 0.22 -18.66 -20.47
C ASP A 171 0.64 -19.62 -19.34
N GLY A 172 0.05 -19.49 -18.18
CA GLY A 172 0.32 -20.30 -16.99
C GLY A 172 1.66 -20.01 -16.29
N THR A 173 2.43 -19.01 -16.72
CA THR A 173 3.63 -18.58 -16.00
C THR A 173 3.30 -17.85 -14.70
N GLU A 174 4.32 -17.60 -13.87
CA GLU A 174 4.15 -16.79 -12.67
C GLU A 174 3.74 -15.36 -13.01
N LEU A 175 4.35 -14.79 -14.05
CA LEU A 175 4.01 -13.45 -14.55
C LEU A 175 2.57 -13.37 -15.09
N ASP A 176 2.10 -14.40 -15.81
CA ASP A 176 0.70 -14.47 -16.27
C ASP A 176 -0.27 -14.53 -15.08
N ARG A 177 0.01 -15.38 -14.09
CA ARG A 177 -0.82 -15.45 -12.88
C ARG A 177 -0.82 -14.13 -12.11
N TRP A 178 0.33 -13.47 -12.03
CA TRP A 178 0.48 -12.17 -11.40
C TRP A 178 -0.32 -11.10 -12.14
N ALA A 179 -0.21 -11.02 -13.46
CA ALA A 179 -0.96 -10.08 -14.31
C ALA A 179 -2.47 -10.29 -14.20
N ARG A 180 -2.94 -11.56 -14.24
CA ARG A 180 -4.37 -11.90 -14.09
C ARG A 180 -4.94 -11.45 -12.73
N LYS A 181 -4.16 -11.51 -11.64
CA LYS A 181 -4.57 -11.02 -10.32
C LYS A 181 -4.78 -9.51 -10.29
N ARG A 182 -4.05 -8.74 -11.12
CA ARG A 182 -4.12 -7.26 -11.15
C ARG A 182 -5.38 -6.73 -11.82
N LEU A 183 -5.91 -7.42 -12.82
CA LEU A 183 -7.12 -7.08 -13.59
C LEU A 183 -7.08 -5.73 -14.29
N SER A 184 -6.09 -4.88 -14.04
CA SER A 184 -5.95 -3.52 -14.57
C SER A 184 -4.50 -3.08 -14.56
N THR A 185 -4.15 -2.18 -15.44
CA THR A 185 -2.88 -1.45 -15.42
C THR A 185 -2.86 -0.48 -14.25
N ILE A 186 -1.71 -0.41 -13.57
CA ILE A 186 -1.46 0.51 -12.48
C ILE A 186 -0.23 1.34 -12.88
N TYR A 187 -0.43 2.64 -13.02
CA TYR A 187 0.64 3.61 -13.25
C TYR A 187 1.15 4.12 -11.89
N MET A 188 2.48 4.05 -11.68
CA MET A 188 3.14 4.42 -10.42
C MET A 188 4.15 5.54 -10.64
#